data_6f82d875bf668a8b7d1682093e02360c
#
_entry.id   6f82d875bf668a8b7d1682093e02360c
#
_cell.length_a   1.000
_cell.length_b   1.000
_cell.length_c   1.000
_cell.angle_alpha   90.00
_cell.angle_beta   90.00
_cell.angle_gamma   90.00
#
_symmetry.space_group_name_H-M   'P 1'
#
loop_
_entity.id
_entity.type
_entity.pdbx_description
1 polymer ?
#
loop_
_entity_poly.entity_id
_entity_poly.type
_entity_poly.pdbx_seq_one_letter_code
_entity_poly.pdbx_strand_id
1 'polypeptide(L)'
;MPATALESAPAAPASRASPWTWSMTTKLAWRNLAHDRVRLVVTLVGIVFSVVLMGMQSGLLVGFTRTTTGLVDNARADLWMVPKGTLDVDLGGPLDERRRYQALAVAGVAKAEPYLVNFARWKKPDGGTESIQLVGHQLGDVLGGPWNLEVGSIDDLRRPDGVIVDRLYAGKLGVSAVGDTVEINGRRARVVGFTRGIRTFTQSPYVFTSLPNAREFVGLPGTTVGYVLLALAPGADAAAVESEIEARIPEVEVYQSAAFAESSSSYWLFTTGAGFSLIISALLGLVVGIVIVAQTLYASTIDRLPEYATLKAMGAPNSYLYRIIVAQAGIGAVIGYAAGIVIVIGLVFASREASAAPVLPVSLALGLGALTLVMCIGAAVLSIRKVMAIDPVGVFR
;
A
#
# COMPACT_ATOMS: atom_id res chain seq x y z
N MET A 1 -82.50 7.35 42.12
CA MET A 1 -81.32 7.90 41.44
C MET A 1 -80.61 6.73 40.79
N PRO A 2 -80.64 6.61 39.46
CA PRO A 2 -79.95 5.49 38.75
C PRO A 2 -78.49 5.87 38.48
N ALA A 3 -77.58 4.91 38.69
CA ALA A 3 -76.16 4.99 38.38
C ALA A 3 -75.91 4.94 36.89
N THR A 4 -75.24 5.97 36.40
CA THR A 4 -74.78 6.10 35.01
C THR A 4 -73.65 5.08 34.71
N ALA A 5 -73.88 4.17 33.80
CA ALA A 5 -72.87 3.24 33.24
C ALA A 5 -71.88 4.07 32.39
N LEU A 6 -70.59 3.98 32.73
CA LEU A 6 -69.49 4.45 31.91
C LEU A 6 -69.30 3.46 30.72
N GLU A 7 -69.70 3.92 29.57
CA GLU A 7 -69.49 3.24 28.28
C GLU A 7 -67.98 3.23 27.96
N SER A 8 -67.37 2.04 27.95
CA SER A 8 -65.95 1.87 27.60
C SER A 8 -65.71 2.20 26.12
N ALA A 9 -64.85 3.17 25.85
CA ALA A 9 -64.43 3.53 24.51
C ALA A 9 -63.79 2.31 23.79
N PRO A 10 -64.05 2.13 22.49
CA PRO A 10 -63.47 1.00 21.75
C PRO A 10 -61.95 1.16 21.66
N ALA A 11 -61.21 0.08 21.94
CA ALA A 11 -59.75 0.01 21.83
C ALA A 11 -59.33 0.37 20.40
N ALA A 12 -58.38 1.31 20.28
CA ALA A 12 -57.78 1.69 19.01
C ALA A 12 -57.28 0.46 18.25
N PRO A 13 -57.49 0.36 16.93
CA PRO A 13 -57.05 -0.80 16.18
C PRO A 13 -55.53 -0.87 16.22
N ALA A 14 -54.98 -2.05 16.59
CA ALA A 14 -53.56 -2.34 16.55
C ALA A 14 -52.96 -1.89 15.22
N SER A 15 -51.91 -1.09 15.25
CA SER A 15 -51.22 -0.61 14.06
C SER A 15 -50.80 -1.80 13.19
N ARG A 16 -51.51 -2.02 12.07
CA ARG A 16 -51.11 -3.01 11.09
C ARG A 16 -49.68 -2.66 10.66
N ALA A 17 -48.74 -3.55 10.92
CA ALA A 17 -47.36 -3.40 10.46
C ALA A 17 -47.36 -2.99 8.98
N SER A 18 -46.71 -1.88 8.64
CA SER A 18 -46.65 -1.39 7.27
C SER A 18 -46.20 -2.55 6.36
N PRO A 19 -46.91 -2.83 5.25
CA PRO A 19 -46.49 -3.88 4.30
C PRO A 19 -45.10 -3.61 3.69
N TRP A 20 -44.52 -2.42 3.91
CA TRP A 20 -43.27 -1.94 3.38
C TRP A 20 -42.08 -2.15 4.35
N THR A 21 -41.87 -3.41 4.80
CA THR A 21 -40.79 -3.78 5.71
C THR A 21 -39.45 -3.99 4.98
N TRP A 22 -38.31 -3.80 5.66
CA TRP A 22 -36.97 -4.05 5.10
C TRP A 22 -36.80 -5.48 4.56
N SER A 23 -37.40 -6.49 5.18
CA SER A 23 -37.33 -7.90 4.72
C SER A 23 -38.01 -8.10 3.37
N MET A 24 -39.10 -7.40 3.08
CA MET A 24 -39.75 -7.41 1.77
C MET A 24 -38.95 -6.67 0.73
N THR A 25 -38.34 -5.53 1.10
CA THR A 25 -37.49 -4.73 0.20
C THR A 25 -36.27 -5.53 -0.29
N THR A 26 -35.58 -6.25 0.59
CA THR A 26 -34.41 -7.05 0.23
C THR A 26 -34.78 -8.28 -0.61
N LYS A 27 -35.90 -8.95 -0.32
CA LYS A 27 -36.41 -10.06 -1.15
C LYS A 27 -36.76 -9.60 -2.55
N LEU A 28 -37.44 -8.46 -2.67
CA LEU A 28 -37.81 -7.88 -3.98
C LEU A 28 -36.57 -7.44 -4.74
N ALA A 29 -35.62 -6.79 -4.06
CA ALA A 29 -34.34 -6.38 -4.64
C ALA A 29 -33.55 -7.58 -5.20
N TRP A 30 -33.47 -8.68 -4.45
CA TRP A 30 -32.82 -9.91 -4.90
C TRP A 30 -33.53 -10.53 -6.11
N ARG A 31 -34.86 -10.69 -6.05
CA ARG A 31 -35.65 -11.25 -7.19
C ARG A 31 -35.50 -10.40 -8.43
N ASN A 32 -35.50 -9.09 -8.29
CA ASN A 32 -35.29 -8.16 -9.36
C ASN A 32 -33.91 -8.30 -9.98
N LEU A 33 -32.88 -8.47 -9.15
CA LEU A 33 -31.51 -8.67 -9.60
C LEU A 33 -31.33 -10.01 -10.32
N ALA A 34 -31.92 -11.08 -9.77
CA ALA A 34 -31.76 -12.44 -10.29
C ALA A 34 -32.59 -12.71 -11.55
N HIS A 35 -33.63 -11.91 -11.83
CA HIS A 35 -34.50 -12.08 -13.00
C HIS A 35 -33.77 -11.77 -14.32
N ASP A 36 -32.94 -10.72 -14.35
CA ASP A 36 -32.13 -10.34 -15.51
C ASP A 36 -30.66 -10.76 -15.30
N ARG A 37 -30.38 -12.02 -15.63
CA ARG A 37 -29.04 -12.60 -15.42
C ARG A 37 -27.93 -11.91 -16.19
N VAL A 38 -28.22 -11.46 -17.42
CA VAL A 38 -27.20 -10.78 -18.25
C VAL A 38 -26.78 -9.46 -17.61
N ARG A 39 -27.76 -8.68 -17.18
CA ARG A 39 -27.52 -7.39 -16.52
C ARG A 39 -26.84 -7.55 -15.15
N LEU A 40 -27.24 -8.57 -14.38
CA LEU A 40 -26.54 -8.91 -13.14
C LEU A 40 -25.07 -9.21 -13.39
N VAL A 41 -24.76 -10.05 -14.38
CA VAL A 41 -23.39 -10.39 -14.73
C VAL A 41 -22.60 -9.15 -15.16
N VAL A 42 -23.15 -8.31 -16.03
CA VAL A 42 -22.48 -7.05 -16.49
C VAL A 42 -22.19 -6.14 -15.29
N THR A 43 -23.17 -5.96 -14.40
CA THR A 43 -22.96 -5.15 -13.17
C THR A 43 -21.89 -5.73 -12.28
N LEU A 44 -21.94 -7.03 -12.02
CA LEU A 44 -20.95 -7.71 -11.16
C LEU A 44 -19.56 -7.66 -11.78
N VAL A 45 -19.41 -7.89 -13.10
CA VAL A 45 -18.13 -7.78 -13.80
C VAL A 45 -17.56 -6.36 -13.67
N GLY A 46 -18.40 -5.32 -13.81
CA GLY A 46 -17.98 -3.94 -13.61
C GLY A 46 -17.49 -3.63 -12.19
N ILE A 47 -18.22 -4.12 -11.18
CA ILE A 47 -17.82 -3.95 -9.77
C ILE A 47 -16.53 -4.73 -9.49
N VAL A 48 -16.43 -6.00 -9.91
CA VAL A 48 -15.26 -6.83 -9.75
C VAL A 48 -14.04 -6.19 -10.41
N PHE A 49 -14.17 -5.73 -11.64
CA PHE A 49 -13.10 -5.03 -12.36
C PHE A 49 -12.60 -3.81 -11.57
N SER A 50 -13.53 -2.98 -11.08
CA SER A 50 -13.19 -1.79 -10.29
C SER A 50 -12.49 -2.15 -8.98
N VAL A 51 -12.98 -3.16 -8.26
CA VAL A 51 -12.36 -3.64 -7.01
C VAL A 51 -10.95 -4.18 -7.28
N VAL A 52 -10.78 -4.96 -8.35
CA VAL A 52 -9.47 -5.51 -8.72
C VAL A 52 -8.51 -4.39 -9.11
N LEU A 53 -8.95 -3.42 -9.93
CA LEU A 53 -8.10 -2.32 -10.34
C LEU A 53 -7.71 -1.43 -9.15
N MET A 54 -8.68 -0.99 -8.34
CA MET A 54 -8.40 -0.20 -7.13
C MET A 54 -7.53 -0.98 -6.14
N GLY A 55 -7.84 -2.25 -5.91
CA GLY A 55 -7.12 -3.12 -4.97
C GLY A 55 -5.67 -3.34 -5.37
N MET A 56 -5.41 -3.61 -6.65
CA MET A 56 -4.05 -3.81 -7.16
C MET A 56 -3.25 -2.51 -7.15
N GLN A 57 -3.81 -1.39 -7.59
CA GLN A 57 -3.12 -0.11 -7.61
C GLN A 57 -2.80 0.40 -6.19
N SER A 58 -3.79 0.31 -5.29
CA SER A 58 -3.58 0.69 -3.88
C SER A 58 -2.62 -0.29 -3.17
N GLY A 59 -2.71 -1.59 -3.50
CA GLY A 59 -1.79 -2.60 -2.98
C GLY A 59 -0.34 -2.39 -3.46
N LEU A 60 -0.16 -2.02 -4.73
CA LEU A 60 1.13 -1.64 -5.28
C LEU A 60 1.66 -0.36 -4.61
N LEU A 61 0.81 0.63 -4.37
CA LEU A 61 1.21 1.87 -3.68
C LEU A 61 1.73 1.57 -2.27
N VAL A 62 1.03 0.72 -1.50
CA VAL A 62 1.48 0.30 -0.16
C VAL A 62 2.77 -0.52 -0.25
N GLY A 63 2.88 -1.44 -1.21
CA GLY A 63 4.09 -2.22 -1.44
C GLY A 63 5.28 -1.34 -1.81
N PHE A 64 5.06 -0.36 -2.68
CA PHE A 64 6.02 0.65 -3.09
C PHE A 64 6.56 1.44 -1.88
N THR A 65 5.68 2.04 -1.08
CA THR A 65 6.07 2.80 0.10
C THR A 65 6.92 1.96 1.06
N ARG A 66 6.51 0.71 1.32
CA ARG A 66 7.29 -0.20 2.18
C ARG A 66 8.66 -0.56 1.63
N THR A 67 8.83 -0.62 0.31
CA THR A 67 10.13 -0.92 -0.30
C THR A 67 11.05 0.30 -0.33
N THR A 68 10.52 1.50 -0.46
CA THR A 68 11.32 2.75 -0.42
C THR A 68 11.80 3.09 0.98
N THR A 69 11.08 2.70 2.03
CA THR A 69 11.46 2.96 3.43
C THR A 69 12.21 1.79 4.07
N GLY A 70 12.20 0.61 3.44
CA GLY A 70 12.63 -0.65 4.04
C GLY A 70 14.06 -0.64 4.61
N LEU A 71 15.00 0.06 3.95
CA LEU A 71 16.37 0.18 4.44
C LEU A 71 16.45 1.05 5.71
N VAL A 72 15.69 2.16 5.74
CA VAL A 72 15.64 3.06 6.89
C VAL A 72 14.94 2.40 8.07
N ASP A 73 13.79 1.77 7.83
CA ASP A 73 12.98 1.11 8.87
C ASP A 73 13.72 -0.04 9.57
N ASN A 74 14.61 -0.73 8.85
CA ASN A 74 15.35 -1.88 9.39
C ASN A 74 16.79 -1.56 9.84
N ALA A 75 17.25 -0.32 9.65
CA ALA A 75 18.59 0.08 10.07
C ALA A 75 18.80 0.10 11.61
N ARG A 76 17.72 0.10 12.38
CA ARG A 76 17.73 0.17 13.86
C ARG A 76 18.43 1.43 14.41
N ALA A 77 18.50 2.49 13.60
CA ALA A 77 19.02 3.77 14.01
C ALA A 77 17.89 4.66 14.54
N ASP A 78 18.18 5.49 15.53
CA ASP A 78 17.25 6.53 16.01
C ASP A 78 17.30 7.75 15.10
N LEU A 79 18.52 8.16 14.71
CA LEU A 79 18.77 9.29 13.84
C LEU A 79 19.67 8.90 12.66
N TRP A 80 19.50 9.58 11.55
CA TRP A 80 20.34 9.51 10.35
C TRP A 80 21.03 10.84 10.12
N MET A 81 22.35 10.88 10.19
CA MET A 81 23.13 12.03 9.78
C MET A 81 23.52 11.84 8.32
N VAL A 82 23.07 12.76 7.48
CA VAL A 82 23.17 12.72 6.02
C VAL A 82 23.85 13.98 5.48
N PRO A 83 24.47 13.95 4.31
CA PRO A 83 24.93 15.16 3.63
C PRO A 83 23.76 16.11 3.35
N LYS A 84 23.98 17.42 3.50
CA LYS A 84 22.95 18.44 3.30
C LYS A 84 22.29 18.34 1.92
N GLY A 85 20.95 18.39 1.89
CA GLY A 85 20.15 18.26 0.67
C GLY A 85 19.89 16.81 0.24
N THR A 86 20.17 15.81 1.08
CA THR A 86 19.80 14.43 0.83
C THR A 86 18.32 14.25 1.08
N LEU A 87 17.57 13.88 0.04
CA LEU A 87 16.11 13.71 0.10
C LEU A 87 15.68 12.26 0.29
N ASP A 88 16.56 11.31 -0.04
CA ASP A 88 16.23 9.89 -0.08
C ASP A 88 17.47 9.03 0.18
N VAL A 89 17.25 7.83 0.72
CA VAL A 89 18.30 6.91 1.18
C VAL A 89 19.10 6.26 0.05
N ASP A 90 18.58 6.24 -1.17
CA ASP A 90 19.24 5.60 -2.32
C ASP A 90 20.20 6.55 -3.04
N LEU A 91 20.04 7.86 -2.85
CA LEU A 91 20.78 8.93 -3.54
C LEU A 91 21.65 9.77 -2.58
N GLY A 92 22.24 9.16 -1.57
CA GLY A 92 23.14 9.84 -0.64
C GLY A 92 24.42 10.35 -1.28
N GLY A 93 24.86 11.54 -0.86
CA GLY A 93 26.12 12.12 -1.24
C GLY A 93 27.32 11.60 -0.40
N PRO A 94 28.56 11.97 -0.75
CA PRO A 94 29.72 11.61 0.05
C PRO A 94 29.79 12.42 1.35
N LEU A 95 30.06 11.75 2.47
CA LEU A 95 30.29 12.32 3.79
C LEU A 95 31.65 11.82 4.32
N ASP A 96 32.41 12.69 5.03
CA ASP A 96 33.62 12.24 5.71
C ASP A 96 33.26 11.48 6.99
N GLU A 97 33.70 10.23 7.11
CA GLU A 97 33.49 9.39 8.28
C GLU A 97 33.89 10.06 9.59
N ARG A 98 34.88 10.97 9.56
CA ARG A 98 35.34 11.67 10.77
C ARG A 98 34.24 12.46 11.46
N ARG A 99 33.16 12.84 10.72
CA ARG A 99 32.00 13.53 11.30
C ARG A 99 31.27 12.72 12.36
N ARG A 100 31.37 11.39 12.31
CA ARG A 100 30.82 10.52 13.37
C ARG A 100 31.38 10.85 14.76
N TYR A 101 32.67 11.21 14.85
CA TYR A 101 33.27 11.55 16.13
C TYR A 101 32.77 12.88 16.69
N GLN A 102 32.43 13.81 15.80
CA GLN A 102 31.78 15.07 16.21
C GLN A 102 30.37 14.83 16.71
N ALA A 103 29.60 13.92 16.08
CA ALA A 103 28.29 13.49 16.54
C ALA A 103 28.35 12.75 17.88
N LEU A 104 29.34 11.86 18.07
CA LEU A 104 29.58 11.16 19.36
C LEU A 104 29.92 12.11 20.52
N ALA A 105 30.43 13.32 20.23
CA ALA A 105 30.71 14.31 21.25
C ALA A 105 29.47 15.09 21.72
N VAL A 106 28.30 14.86 21.08
CA VAL A 106 27.04 15.46 21.48
C VAL A 106 26.41 14.64 22.60
N ALA A 107 25.96 15.33 23.66
CA ALA A 107 25.29 14.67 24.76
C ALA A 107 23.98 13.96 24.29
N GLY A 108 23.81 12.71 24.69
CA GLY A 108 22.64 11.91 24.27
C GLY A 108 22.91 10.98 23.08
N VAL A 109 24.04 11.10 22.37
CA VAL A 109 24.44 10.12 21.36
C VAL A 109 25.19 8.97 22.02
N ALA A 110 24.65 7.75 21.91
CA ALA A 110 25.28 6.55 22.45
C ALA A 110 26.22 5.88 21.44
N LYS A 111 25.85 5.89 20.15
CA LYS A 111 26.62 5.28 19.07
C LYS A 111 26.51 6.14 17.79
N ALA A 112 27.56 6.08 16.97
CA ALA A 112 27.60 6.69 15.65
C ALA A 112 28.36 5.77 14.69
N GLU A 113 27.62 5.05 13.84
CA GLU A 113 28.17 4.04 12.96
C GLU A 113 28.14 4.50 11.50
N PRO A 114 29.29 4.42 10.80
CA PRO A 114 29.39 4.81 9.40
C PRO A 114 28.63 3.80 8.52
N TYR A 115 27.93 4.32 7.52
CA TYR A 115 27.07 3.55 6.65
C TYR A 115 27.22 3.98 5.20
N LEU A 116 27.23 3.03 4.28
CA LEU A 116 27.42 3.28 2.87
C LEU A 116 26.31 2.60 2.06
N VAL A 117 25.60 3.38 1.25
CA VAL A 117 24.70 2.87 0.21
C VAL A 117 25.17 3.44 -1.12
N ASN A 118 25.44 2.58 -2.08
CA ASN A 118 25.92 3.02 -3.40
C ASN A 118 25.51 2.02 -4.49
N PHE A 119 25.26 2.52 -5.67
CA PHE A 119 25.06 1.65 -6.83
C PHE A 119 26.36 1.02 -7.29
N ALA A 120 26.30 -0.27 -7.64
CA ALA A 120 27.44 -1.00 -8.17
C ALA A 120 26.99 -1.94 -9.30
N ARG A 121 27.94 -2.34 -10.14
CA ARG A 121 27.70 -3.29 -11.23
C ARG A 121 28.06 -4.70 -10.77
N TRP A 122 27.07 -5.56 -10.78
CA TRP A 122 27.21 -6.99 -10.52
C TRP A 122 27.39 -7.72 -11.86
N LYS A 123 28.44 -8.50 -12.02
CA LYS A 123 28.67 -9.36 -13.18
C LYS A 123 28.40 -10.80 -12.78
N LYS A 124 27.46 -11.40 -13.49
CA LYS A 124 27.05 -12.78 -13.28
C LYS A 124 28.09 -13.78 -13.80
N PRO A 125 28.07 -15.06 -13.36
CA PRO A 125 28.96 -16.10 -13.88
C PRO A 125 28.80 -16.35 -15.38
N ASP A 126 27.61 -16.10 -15.96
CA ASP A 126 27.33 -16.20 -17.40
C ASP A 126 27.80 -15.00 -18.22
N GLY A 127 28.39 -13.98 -17.58
CA GLY A 127 28.87 -12.75 -18.21
C GLY A 127 27.84 -11.62 -18.24
N GLY A 128 26.57 -11.89 -17.92
CA GLY A 128 25.53 -10.87 -17.80
C GLY A 128 25.81 -9.88 -16.68
N THR A 129 25.29 -8.65 -16.79
CA THR A 129 25.48 -7.61 -15.77
C THR A 129 24.16 -7.12 -15.23
N GLU A 130 24.12 -6.86 -13.91
CA GLU A 130 22.98 -6.29 -13.20
C GLU A 130 23.40 -5.08 -12.39
N SER A 131 22.51 -4.14 -12.19
CA SER A 131 22.69 -3.08 -11.20
C SER A 131 22.30 -3.59 -9.82
N ILE A 132 23.13 -3.33 -8.81
CA ILE A 132 22.85 -3.64 -7.42
C ILE A 132 23.01 -2.37 -6.58
N GLN A 133 22.40 -2.36 -5.39
CA GLN A 133 22.68 -1.39 -4.35
C GLN A 133 23.53 -2.06 -3.27
N LEU A 134 24.79 -1.66 -3.23
CA LEU A 134 25.75 -2.16 -2.25
C LEU A 134 25.57 -1.43 -0.93
N VAL A 135 25.33 -2.20 0.13
CA VAL A 135 25.11 -1.69 1.48
C VAL A 135 26.29 -2.11 2.36
N GLY A 136 27.10 -1.14 2.75
CA GLY A 136 28.24 -1.32 3.63
C GLY A 136 27.95 -0.85 5.04
N HIS A 137 28.11 -1.74 6.01
CA HIS A 137 27.87 -1.43 7.43
C HIS A 137 29.02 -1.87 8.32
N GLN A 138 29.10 -1.30 9.53
CA GLN A 138 30.11 -1.69 10.52
C GLN A 138 29.74 -3.06 11.11
N LEU A 139 30.71 -3.98 11.13
CA LEU A 139 30.53 -5.30 11.74
C LEU A 139 30.70 -5.24 13.25
N GLY A 140 29.91 -6.04 13.96
CA GLY A 140 29.95 -6.12 15.43
C GLY A 140 28.91 -5.24 16.10
N ASP A 141 28.19 -4.40 15.34
CA ASP A 141 27.03 -3.66 15.82
C ASP A 141 25.74 -4.12 15.11
N VAL A 142 24.59 -3.73 15.67
CA VAL A 142 23.28 -4.08 15.12
C VAL A 142 22.75 -3.04 14.12
N LEU A 143 23.43 -1.88 13.99
CA LEU A 143 22.99 -0.79 13.13
C LEU A 143 23.31 -1.08 11.66
N GLY A 144 22.30 -0.90 10.78
CA GLY A 144 22.45 -0.97 9.33
C GLY A 144 22.73 -2.35 8.74
N GLY A 145 22.76 -3.41 9.55
CA GLY A 145 23.00 -4.77 9.09
C GLY A 145 21.83 -5.40 8.33
N PRO A 146 22.07 -6.53 7.63
CA PRO A 146 21.02 -7.27 6.96
C PRO A 146 20.02 -7.82 7.98
N TRP A 147 18.74 -7.78 7.62
CA TRP A 147 17.67 -8.39 8.43
C TRP A 147 17.14 -9.66 7.74
N ASN A 148 16.38 -10.47 8.46
CA ASN A 148 15.81 -11.72 7.96
C ASN A 148 16.84 -12.67 7.33
N LEU A 149 18.01 -12.81 7.96
CA LEU A 149 19.05 -13.75 7.53
C LEU A 149 18.52 -15.18 7.59
N GLU A 150 18.57 -15.91 6.47
CA GLU A 150 18.10 -17.29 6.32
C GLU A 150 19.26 -18.29 6.40
N VAL A 151 20.37 -17.97 5.75
CA VAL A 151 21.57 -18.83 5.68
C VAL A 151 22.81 -17.97 5.79
N GLY A 152 23.84 -18.49 6.49
CA GLY A 152 25.11 -17.79 6.73
C GLY A 152 25.12 -17.00 8.04
N SER A 153 26.17 -16.23 8.24
CA SER A 153 26.36 -15.37 9.41
C SER A 153 26.80 -13.96 8.99
N ILE A 154 26.40 -12.93 9.74
CA ILE A 154 26.90 -11.57 9.56
C ILE A 154 28.42 -11.52 9.77
N ASP A 155 28.96 -12.37 10.65
CA ASP A 155 30.41 -12.46 10.88
C ASP A 155 31.17 -12.97 9.65
N ASP A 156 30.54 -13.71 8.74
CA ASP A 156 31.16 -14.13 7.49
C ASP A 156 31.49 -12.96 6.56
N LEU A 157 30.88 -11.80 6.76
CA LEU A 157 31.21 -10.55 6.06
C LEU A 157 32.59 -9.96 6.46
N ARG A 158 33.25 -10.52 7.49
CA ARG A 158 34.67 -10.19 7.81
C ARG A 158 35.64 -10.64 6.72
N ARG A 159 35.21 -11.57 5.86
CA ARG A 159 36.00 -11.96 4.69
C ARG A 159 36.11 -10.80 3.72
N PRO A 160 37.30 -10.59 3.11
CA PRO A 160 37.54 -9.45 2.21
C PRO A 160 36.67 -9.42 0.94
N ASP A 161 36.03 -10.53 0.60
CA ASP A 161 35.15 -10.68 -0.58
C ASP A 161 33.70 -11.07 -0.22
N GLY A 162 33.35 -11.08 1.08
CA GLY A 162 32.05 -11.58 1.57
C GLY A 162 30.90 -10.65 1.26
N VAL A 163 29.81 -11.22 0.69
CA VAL A 163 28.54 -10.50 0.48
C VAL A 163 27.35 -11.37 0.86
N ILE A 164 26.27 -10.73 1.33
CA ILE A 164 24.97 -11.34 1.61
C ILE A 164 23.97 -10.78 0.62
N VAL A 165 23.18 -11.65 -0.01
CA VAL A 165 22.16 -11.30 -1.01
C VAL A 165 20.80 -11.84 -0.60
N ASP A 166 19.71 -11.30 -1.16
CA ASP A 166 18.38 -11.85 -0.89
C ASP A 166 18.02 -12.98 -1.86
N ARG A 167 17.40 -14.04 -1.32
CA ARG A 167 16.91 -15.20 -2.10
C ARG A 167 16.01 -14.83 -3.27
N LEU A 168 15.20 -13.78 -3.09
CA LEU A 168 14.30 -13.28 -4.12
C LEU A 168 15.04 -12.93 -5.42
N TYR A 169 16.27 -12.45 -5.30
CA TYR A 169 17.07 -12.00 -6.45
C TYR A 169 18.15 -12.98 -6.86
N ALA A 170 18.24 -14.15 -6.20
CA ALA A 170 19.29 -15.14 -6.48
C ALA A 170 19.34 -15.53 -7.97
N GLY A 171 18.19 -15.83 -8.58
CA GLY A 171 18.09 -16.12 -10.02
C GLY A 171 18.48 -14.93 -10.90
N LYS A 172 18.07 -13.71 -10.55
CA LYS A 172 18.45 -12.48 -11.26
C LYS A 172 19.95 -12.23 -11.20
N LEU A 173 20.58 -12.50 -10.06
CA LEU A 173 22.01 -12.31 -9.80
C LEU A 173 22.87 -13.50 -10.31
N GLY A 174 22.26 -14.60 -10.76
CA GLY A 174 22.96 -15.78 -11.23
C GLY A 174 23.71 -16.55 -10.14
N VAL A 175 23.18 -16.54 -8.90
CA VAL A 175 23.73 -17.26 -7.75
C VAL A 175 22.69 -18.20 -7.16
N SER A 176 23.13 -19.29 -6.53
CA SER A 176 22.25 -20.32 -6.00
C SER A 176 22.62 -20.78 -4.58
N ALA A 177 23.89 -20.74 -4.24
CA ALA A 177 24.43 -21.30 -3.01
C ALA A 177 25.45 -20.36 -2.34
N VAL A 178 25.62 -20.58 -1.03
CA VAL A 178 26.77 -20.02 -0.31
C VAL A 178 28.06 -20.58 -0.90
N GLY A 179 29.02 -19.70 -1.15
CA GLY A 179 30.27 -20.01 -1.80
C GLY A 179 30.37 -19.58 -3.27
N ASP A 180 29.22 -19.27 -3.92
CA ASP A 180 29.21 -18.77 -5.30
C ASP A 180 30.04 -17.48 -5.40
N THR A 181 30.77 -17.36 -6.51
CA THR A 181 31.67 -16.21 -6.74
C THR A 181 31.22 -15.45 -7.97
N VAL A 182 31.28 -14.13 -7.86
CA VAL A 182 30.84 -13.16 -8.87
C VAL A 182 31.82 -11.98 -8.92
N GLU A 183 31.57 -11.00 -9.75
CA GLU A 183 32.36 -9.77 -9.75
C GLU A 183 31.46 -8.55 -9.42
N ILE A 184 31.95 -7.67 -8.55
CA ILE A 184 31.33 -6.36 -8.28
C ILE A 184 32.33 -5.28 -8.70
N ASN A 185 31.99 -4.48 -9.72
CA ASN A 185 32.87 -3.47 -10.30
C ASN A 185 34.26 -4.01 -10.67
N GLY A 186 34.34 -5.25 -11.19
CA GLY A 186 35.59 -5.90 -11.58
C GLY A 186 36.37 -6.54 -10.44
N ARG A 187 35.86 -6.54 -9.21
CA ARG A 187 36.45 -7.21 -8.05
C ARG A 187 35.68 -8.47 -7.70
N ARG A 188 36.39 -9.52 -7.31
CA ARG A 188 35.74 -10.76 -6.88
C ARG A 188 34.91 -10.53 -5.62
N ALA A 189 33.67 -11.06 -5.63
CA ALA A 189 32.79 -11.13 -4.48
C ALA A 189 32.33 -12.59 -4.30
N ARG A 190 32.14 -13.01 -3.04
CA ARG A 190 31.68 -14.33 -2.65
C ARG A 190 30.42 -14.24 -1.83
N VAL A 191 29.40 -14.96 -2.23
CA VAL A 191 28.16 -15.07 -1.47
C VAL A 191 28.42 -15.88 -0.20
N VAL A 192 28.28 -15.25 0.96
CA VAL A 192 28.48 -15.90 2.27
C VAL A 192 27.17 -16.13 3.03
N GLY A 193 26.05 -15.59 2.53
CA GLY A 193 24.74 -15.78 3.14
C GLY A 193 23.60 -15.31 2.26
N PHE A 194 22.40 -15.69 2.68
CA PHE A 194 21.16 -15.27 2.04
C PHE A 194 20.19 -14.72 3.08
N THR A 195 19.53 -13.60 2.75
CA THR A 195 18.35 -13.09 3.43
C THR A 195 17.08 -13.52 2.71
N ARG A 196 15.92 -13.25 3.32
CA ARG A 196 14.63 -13.58 2.71
C ARG A 196 13.67 -12.39 2.78
N GLY A 197 13.24 -11.93 1.60
CA GLY A 197 12.16 -10.96 1.46
C GLY A 197 12.59 -9.51 1.57
N ILE A 198 13.88 -9.20 1.47
CA ILE A 198 14.39 -7.83 1.36
C ILE A 198 14.20 -7.36 -0.08
N ARG A 199 13.29 -6.41 -0.26
CA ARG A 199 12.96 -5.85 -1.57
C ARG A 199 13.48 -4.44 -1.71
N THR A 200 13.75 -4.07 -2.96
CA THR A 200 14.08 -2.70 -3.33
C THR A 200 13.07 -2.16 -4.32
N PHE A 201 12.80 -0.89 -4.25
CA PHE A 201 11.95 -0.21 -5.23
C PHE A 201 12.66 -0.06 -6.58
N THR A 202 13.93 0.30 -6.57
CA THR A 202 14.75 0.54 -7.77
C THR A 202 15.00 -0.71 -8.61
N GLN A 203 14.50 -1.87 -8.19
CA GLN A 203 14.76 -3.19 -8.78
C GLN A 203 16.25 -3.58 -8.79
N SER A 204 17.11 -2.78 -8.19
CA SER A 204 18.52 -3.09 -7.94
C SER A 204 18.63 -3.75 -6.58
N PRO A 205 18.93 -5.06 -6.50
CA PRO A 205 18.94 -5.79 -5.24
C PRO A 205 19.91 -5.19 -4.23
N TYR A 206 19.52 -5.13 -2.95
CA TYR A 206 20.46 -4.84 -1.88
C TYR A 206 21.44 -6.00 -1.73
N VAL A 207 22.72 -5.65 -1.68
CA VAL A 207 23.83 -6.57 -1.41
C VAL A 207 24.58 -6.04 -0.20
N PHE A 208 24.49 -6.76 0.90
CA PHE A 208 25.11 -6.37 2.18
C PHE A 208 26.54 -6.86 2.25
N THR A 209 27.41 -6.01 2.77
CA THR A 209 28.82 -6.33 3.01
C THR A 209 29.39 -5.50 4.16
N SER A 210 30.61 -5.79 4.58
CA SER A 210 31.31 -4.93 5.53
C SER A 210 31.63 -3.58 4.94
N LEU A 211 31.72 -2.53 5.75
CA LEU A 211 32.10 -1.19 5.27
C LEU A 211 33.44 -1.15 4.53
N PRO A 212 34.51 -1.82 5.00
CA PRO A 212 35.77 -1.88 4.25
C PRO A 212 35.59 -2.53 2.86
N ASN A 213 34.88 -3.64 2.76
CA ASN A 213 34.61 -4.30 1.49
C ASN A 213 33.78 -3.41 0.55
N ALA A 214 32.74 -2.73 1.09
CA ALA A 214 31.91 -1.82 0.32
C ALA A 214 32.74 -0.70 -0.33
N ARG A 215 33.61 -0.06 0.44
CA ARG A 215 34.52 0.98 -0.08
C ARG A 215 35.44 0.44 -1.18
N GLU A 216 35.96 -0.75 -0.97
CA GLU A 216 36.81 -1.40 -1.96
C GLU A 216 36.06 -1.71 -3.24
N PHE A 217 34.83 -2.26 -3.16
CA PHE A 217 34.01 -2.58 -4.33
C PHE A 217 33.61 -1.33 -5.14
N VAL A 218 33.31 -0.19 -4.48
CA VAL A 218 32.95 1.04 -5.19
C VAL A 218 34.13 1.96 -5.49
N GLY A 219 35.32 1.65 -5.00
CA GLY A 219 36.53 2.43 -5.22
C GLY A 219 36.55 3.79 -4.50
N LEU A 220 35.90 3.88 -3.35
CA LEU A 220 35.84 5.11 -2.55
C LEU A 220 37.07 5.24 -1.64
N PRO A 221 37.52 6.51 -1.34
CA PRO A 221 38.53 6.76 -0.32
C PRO A 221 38.14 6.17 1.03
N GLY A 222 39.14 5.72 1.83
CA GLY A 222 38.94 5.03 3.10
C GLY A 222 38.18 5.80 4.18
N THR A 223 37.96 7.10 4.00
CA THR A 223 37.21 7.97 4.94
C THR A 223 35.85 8.37 4.41
N THR A 224 35.47 7.92 3.23
CA THR A 224 34.18 8.30 2.62
C THR A 224 33.09 7.31 3.00
N VAL A 225 31.93 7.85 3.42
CA VAL A 225 30.68 7.12 3.71
C VAL A 225 29.51 7.85 3.07
N GLY A 226 28.34 7.24 3.02
CA GLY A 226 27.11 7.91 2.59
C GLY A 226 26.37 8.57 3.76
N TYR A 227 26.40 7.89 4.91
CA TYR A 227 25.60 8.24 6.08
C TYR A 227 26.34 7.90 7.37
N VAL A 228 25.88 8.49 8.48
CA VAL A 228 26.20 8.00 9.80
C VAL A 228 24.89 7.68 10.53
N LEU A 229 24.76 6.44 10.96
CA LEU A 229 23.64 5.95 11.75
C LEU A 229 23.90 6.26 13.22
N LEU A 230 22.93 6.86 13.90
CA LEU A 230 23.07 7.25 15.29
C LEU A 230 22.07 6.46 16.15
N ALA A 231 22.57 5.91 17.27
CA ALA A 231 21.73 5.41 18.33
C ALA A 231 21.82 6.36 19.53
N LEU A 232 20.66 6.68 20.12
CA LEU A 232 20.55 7.58 21.25
C LEU A 232 20.70 6.84 22.58
N ALA A 233 21.16 7.55 23.58
CA ALA A 233 21.14 7.06 24.95
C ALA A 233 19.68 7.01 25.46
N PRO A 234 19.33 6.06 26.34
CA PRO A 234 18.00 5.97 26.91
C PRO A 234 17.55 7.29 27.54
N GLY A 235 16.40 7.81 27.09
CA GLY A 235 15.83 9.06 27.59
C GLY A 235 16.40 10.34 26.98
N ALA A 236 17.28 10.25 25.97
CA ALA A 236 17.75 11.42 25.25
C ALA A 236 16.63 12.05 24.39
N ASP A 237 16.60 13.35 24.30
CA ASP A 237 15.68 14.08 23.43
C ASP A 237 16.24 14.10 21.99
N ALA A 238 15.61 13.37 21.10
CA ALA A 238 16.03 13.24 19.70
C ALA A 238 16.10 14.60 18.99
N ALA A 239 15.13 15.49 19.22
CA ALA A 239 15.09 16.80 18.56
C ALA A 239 16.20 17.75 19.05
N ALA A 240 16.55 17.68 20.34
CA ALA A 240 17.66 18.44 20.90
C ALA A 240 19.01 17.95 20.35
N VAL A 241 19.20 16.63 20.25
CA VAL A 241 20.43 16.02 19.68
C VAL A 241 20.56 16.38 18.20
N GLU A 242 19.49 16.28 17.41
CA GLU A 242 19.41 16.65 16.01
C GLU A 242 19.90 18.10 15.81
N SER A 243 19.27 19.06 16.50
CA SER A 243 19.59 20.47 16.41
C SER A 243 21.05 20.78 16.83
N GLU A 244 21.57 20.09 17.84
CA GLU A 244 22.93 20.29 18.33
C GLU A 244 23.98 19.74 17.32
N ILE A 245 23.70 18.60 16.69
CA ILE A 245 24.60 18.06 15.65
C ILE A 245 24.64 19.00 14.45
N GLU A 246 23.49 19.47 13.96
CA GLU A 246 23.42 20.39 12.82
C GLU A 246 24.10 21.73 13.10
N ALA A 247 23.99 22.25 14.31
CA ALA A 247 24.68 23.47 14.72
C ALA A 247 26.22 23.29 14.72
N ARG A 248 26.72 22.09 15.08
CA ARG A 248 28.16 21.77 15.11
C ARG A 248 28.75 21.40 13.75
N ILE A 249 27.92 20.82 12.87
CA ILE A 249 28.36 20.28 11.57
C ILE A 249 27.45 20.86 10.47
N PRO A 250 27.69 22.08 9.99
CA PRO A 250 26.78 22.79 9.07
C PRO A 250 26.57 22.12 7.71
N GLU A 251 27.42 21.17 7.31
CA GLU A 251 27.33 20.44 6.04
C GLU A 251 26.44 19.20 6.09
N VAL A 252 25.88 18.86 7.24
CA VAL A 252 24.95 17.72 7.40
C VAL A 252 23.56 18.19 7.75
N GLU A 253 22.62 17.32 7.50
CA GLU A 253 21.26 17.33 8.04
C GLU A 253 21.08 16.06 8.86
N VAL A 254 20.27 16.16 9.91
CA VAL A 254 19.98 15.03 10.79
C VAL A 254 18.50 14.80 10.77
N TYR A 255 18.09 13.58 10.50
CA TYR A 255 16.70 13.17 10.48
C TYR A 255 16.44 12.11 11.53
N GLN A 256 15.32 12.18 12.20
CA GLN A 256 14.77 11.01 12.89
C GLN A 256 14.41 9.95 11.85
N SER A 257 14.61 8.66 12.17
CA SER A 257 14.40 7.57 11.20
C SER A 257 13.02 7.62 10.54
N ALA A 258 11.97 7.90 11.29
CA ALA A 258 10.62 8.03 10.73
C ALA A 258 10.50 9.20 9.73
N ALA A 259 11.10 10.35 10.03
CA ALA A 259 11.09 11.52 9.14
C ALA A 259 11.92 11.26 7.87
N PHE A 260 13.06 10.55 7.98
CA PHE A 260 13.86 10.20 6.82
C PHE A 260 13.17 9.16 5.92
N ALA A 261 12.48 8.19 6.51
CA ALA A 261 11.64 7.25 5.78
C ALA A 261 10.51 7.97 5.04
N GLU A 262 9.84 8.94 5.69
CA GLU A 262 8.81 9.76 5.06
C GLU A 262 9.37 10.63 3.92
N SER A 263 10.52 11.27 4.11
CA SER A 263 11.21 12.04 3.07
C SER A 263 11.54 11.16 1.86
N SER A 264 12.16 9.98 2.10
CA SER A 264 12.49 9.03 1.04
C SER A 264 11.26 8.55 0.28
N SER A 265 10.18 8.19 0.97
CA SER A 265 8.96 7.76 0.31
C SER A 265 8.28 8.90 -0.46
N SER A 266 8.24 10.11 0.09
CA SER A 266 7.69 11.30 -0.57
C SER A 266 8.45 11.67 -1.84
N TYR A 267 9.77 11.59 -1.81
CA TYR A 267 10.60 11.82 -2.98
C TYR A 267 10.20 10.87 -4.13
N TRP A 268 10.13 9.57 -3.85
CA TRP A 268 9.78 8.58 -4.86
C TRP A 268 8.31 8.65 -5.30
N LEU A 269 7.38 8.95 -4.37
CA LEU A 269 5.95 9.04 -4.68
C LEU A 269 5.61 10.26 -5.52
N PHE A 270 6.16 11.43 -5.18
CA PHE A 270 5.70 12.70 -5.75
C PHE A 270 6.72 13.34 -6.68
N THR A 271 8.02 13.30 -6.38
CA THR A 271 9.04 13.95 -7.21
C THR A 271 9.31 13.15 -8.49
N THR A 272 9.35 11.82 -8.41
CA THR A 272 9.52 10.96 -9.59
C THR A 272 8.23 10.71 -10.37
N GLY A 273 7.07 11.01 -9.78
CA GLY A 273 5.75 10.78 -10.37
C GLY A 273 5.28 9.32 -10.36
N ALA A 274 6.06 8.38 -9.84
CA ALA A 274 5.70 6.96 -9.82
C ALA A 274 4.45 6.72 -8.95
N GLY A 275 4.40 7.28 -7.74
CA GLY A 275 3.24 7.18 -6.86
C GLY A 275 2.01 7.88 -7.42
N PHE A 276 2.19 9.03 -8.08
CA PHE A 276 1.10 9.77 -8.71
C PHE A 276 0.39 8.94 -9.79
N SER A 277 1.14 8.19 -10.61
CA SER A 277 0.55 7.30 -11.62
C SER A 277 -0.31 6.19 -10.99
N LEU A 278 0.12 5.62 -9.86
CA LEU A 278 -0.64 4.59 -9.12
C LEU A 278 -1.94 5.16 -8.53
N ILE A 279 -1.87 6.36 -7.96
CA ILE A 279 -3.04 7.06 -7.41
C ILE A 279 -4.06 7.36 -8.52
N ILE A 280 -3.61 7.94 -9.66
CA ILE A 280 -4.50 8.21 -10.80
C ILE A 280 -5.14 6.91 -11.31
N SER A 281 -4.38 5.84 -11.44
CA SER A 281 -4.92 4.55 -11.91
C SER A 281 -5.98 3.99 -10.95
N ALA A 282 -5.78 4.13 -9.63
CA ALA A 282 -6.79 3.75 -8.63
C ALA A 282 -8.08 4.61 -8.75
N LEU A 283 -7.92 5.92 -8.93
CA LEU A 283 -9.04 6.85 -9.14
C LEU A 283 -9.80 6.55 -10.44
N LEU A 284 -9.10 6.21 -11.52
CA LEU A 284 -9.75 5.79 -12.78
C LEU A 284 -10.58 4.52 -12.55
N GLY A 285 -10.07 3.56 -11.78
CA GLY A 285 -10.84 2.37 -11.41
C GLY A 285 -12.13 2.71 -10.67
N LEU A 286 -12.07 3.66 -9.74
CA LEU A 286 -13.25 4.16 -9.03
C LEU A 286 -14.27 4.82 -9.99
N VAL A 287 -13.81 5.71 -10.88
CA VAL A 287 -14.66 6.40 -11.84
C VAL A 287 -15.33 5.42 -12.79
N VAL A 288 -14.58 4.46 -13.34
CA VAL A 288 -15.10 3.41 -14.22
C VAL A 288 -16.17 2.60 -13.48
N GLY A 289 -15.93 2.23 -12.22
CA GLY A 289 -16.91 1.53 -11.40
C GLY A 289 -18.20 2.31 -11.20
N ILE A 290 -18.10 3.59 -10.85
CA ILE A 290 -19.26 4.48 -10.70
C ILE A 290 -20.06 4.52 -11.99
N VAL A 291 -19.41 4.72 -13.13
CA VAL A 291 -20.07 4.84 -14.45
C VAL A 291 -20.80 3.55 -14.82
N ILE A 292 -20.13 2.38 -14.69
CA ILE A 292 -20.74 1.09 -15.04
C ILE A 292 -21.92 0.79 -14.14
N VAL A 293 -21.80 0.96 -12.83
CA VAL A 293 -22.88 0.71 -11.88
C VAL A 293 -24.03 1.68 -12.09
N ALA A 294 -23.74 2.97 -12.27
CA ALA A 294 -24.76 4.00 -12.51
C ALA A 294 -25.55 3.71 -13.80
N GLN A 295 -24.85 3.39 -14.89
CA GLN A 295 -25.47 3.10 -16.19
C GLN A 295 -26.33 1.83 -16.15
N THR A 296 -25.85 0.78 -15.49
CA THR A 296 -26.56 -0.50 -15.38
C THR A 296 -27.81 -0.37 -14.50
N LEU A 297 -27.70 0.34 -13.36
CA LEU A 297 -28.85 0.61 -12.50
C LEU A 297 -29.86 1.56 -13.17
N TYR A 298 -29.40 2.55 -13.92
CA TYR A 298 -30.26 3.45 -14.68
C TYR A 298 -31.09 2.68 -15.72
N ALA A 299 -30.43 1.83 -16.54
CA ALA A 299 -31.13 0.99 -17.52
C ALA A 299 -32.12 0.04 -16.84
N SER A 300 -31.71 -0.63 -15.74
CA SER A 300 -32.60 -1.51 -14.96
C SER A 300 -33.83 -0.77 -14.42
N THR A 301 -33.66 0.49 -14.01
CA THR A 301 -34.75 1.26 -13.43
C THR A 301 -35.74 1.72 -14.51
N ILE A 302 -35.24 2.10 -15.70
CA ILE A 302 -36.11 2.47 -16.84
C ILE A 302 -36.96 1.28 -17.28
N ASP A 303 -36.38 0.11 -17.48
CA ASP A 303 -37.11 -1.07 -17.95
C ASP A 303 -38.20 -1.51 -16.96
N ARG A 304 -38.02 -1.21 -15.66
CA ARG A 304 -38.99 -1.52 -14.61
C ARG A 304 -39.91 -0.34 -14.23
N LEU A 305 -39.85 0.74 -15.00
CA LEU A 305 -40.69 1.91 -14.75
C LEU A 305 -42.18 1.58 -14.67
N PRO A 306 -42.77 0.69 -15.53
CA PRO A 306 -44.18 0.29 -15.43
C PRO A 306 -44.49 -0.43 -14.10
N GLU A 307 -43.58 -1.30 -13.63
CA GLU A 307 -43.72 -1.99 -12.32
C GLU A 307 -43.71 -0.99 -11.17
N TYR A 308 -42.81 -0.01 -11.20
CA TYR A 308 -42.74 1.04 -10.20
C TYR A 308 -43.94 2.00 -10.24
N ALA A 309 -44.47 2.29 -11.43
CA ALA A 309 -45.71 3.04 -11.59
C ALA A 309 -46.92 2.32 -10.96
N THR A 310 -47.03 1.02 -11.17
CA THR A 310 -48.05 0.16 -10.52
C THR A 310 -47.93 0.18 -8.99
N LEU A 311 -46.72 0.06 -8.46
CA LEU A 311 -46.49 0.15 -7.01
C LEU A 311 -46.91 1.52 -6.46
N LYS A 312 -46.62 2.60 -7.18
CA LYS A 312 -47.07 3.95 -6.82
C LYS A 312 -48.58 4.09 -6.85
N ALA A 313 -49.25 3.52 -7.86
CA ALA A 313 -50.70 3.50 -7.95
C ALA A 313 -51.36 2.76 -6.78
N MET A 314 -50.67 1.73 -6.24
CA MET A 314 -51.09 1.04 -5.03
C MET A 314 -50.74 1.77 -3.72
N GLY A 315 -50.19 2.99 -3.78
CA GLY A 315 -49.90 3.83 -2.64
C GLY A 315 -48.48 3.66 -2.04
N ALA A 316 -47.53 3.06 -2.77
CA ALA A 316 -46.16 2.95 -2.31
C ALA A 316 -45.48 4.34 -2.27
N PRO A 317 -44.86 4.73 -1.15
CA PRO A 317 -44.14 6.01 -1.05
C PRO A 317 -42.85 5.97 -1.88
N ASN A 318 -42.40 7.13 -2.37
CA ASN A 318 -41.15 7.24 -3.13
C ASN A 318 -39.95 6.66 -2.35
N SER A 319 -39.91 6.81 -1.03
CA SER A 319 -38.87 6.25 -0.16
C SER A 319 -38.76 4.73 -0.26
N TYR A 320 -39.83 4.03 -0.59
CA TYR A 320 -39.82 2.57 -0.77
C TYR A 320 -39.07 2.18 -2.06
N LEU A 321 -39.29 2.91 -3.15
CA LEU A 321 -38.58 2.71 -4.42
C LEU A 321 -37.08 2.97 -4.26
N TYR A 322 -36.72 4.07 -3.56
CA TYR A 322 -35.33 4.34 -3.22
C TYR A 322 -34.68 3.20 -2.44
N ARG A 323 -35.38 2.64 -1.44
CA ARG A 323 -34.87 1.51 -0.66
C ARG A 323 -34.64 0.25 -1.50
N ILE A 324 -35.51 -0.05 -2.47
CA ILE A 324 -35.33 -1.21 -3.36
C ILE A 324 -34.03 -1.05 -4.18
N ILE A 325 -33.83 0.08 -4.82
CA ILE A 325 -32.68 0.32 -5.71
C ILE A 325 -31.38 0.39 -4.91
N VAL A 326 -31.39 1.05 -3.75
CA VAL A 326 -30.24 1.05 -2.83
C VAL A 326 -29.92 -0.36 -2.31
N ALA A 327 -30.96 -1.17 -2.01
CA ALA A 327 -30.75 -2.56 -1.62
C ALA A 327 -30.15 -3.40 -2.75
N GLN A 328 -30.59 -3.22 -4.01
CA GLN A 328 -29.97 -3.85 -5.18
C GLN A 328 -28.51 -3.48 -5.33
N ALA A 329 -28.18 -2.18 -5.21
CA ALA A 329 -26.81 -1.70 -5.25
C ALA A 329 -25.95 -2.28 -4.11
N GLY A 330 -26.50 -2.34 -2.90
CA GLY A 330 -25.83 -2.93 -1.74
C GLY A 330 -25.54 -4.42 -1.90
N ILE A 331 -26.51 -5.19 -2.41
CA ILE A 331 -26.33 -6.62 -2.68
C ILE A 331 -25.27 -6.81 -3.77
N GLY A 332 -25.33 -6.04 -4.86
CA GLY A 332 -24.34 -6.04 -5.94
C GLY A 332 -22.94 -5.69 -5.43
N ALA A 333 -22.84 -4.68 -4.56
CA ALA A 333 -21.59 -4.27 -3.93
C ALA A 333 -20.96 -5.40 -3.10
N VAL A 334 -21.74 -6.06 -2.25
CA VAL A 334 -21.25 -7.16 -1.39
C VAL A 334 -20.76 -8.34 -2.23
N ILE A 335 -21.55 -8.77 -3.23
CA ILE A 335 -21.19 -9.91 -4.08
C ILE A 335 -19.98 -9.54 -4.96
N GLY A 336 -20.01 -8.37 -5.59
CA GLY A 336 -18.92 -7.90 -6.47
C GLY A 336 -17.63 -7.68 -5.70
N TYR A 337 -17.71 -7.10 -4.49
CA TYR A 337 -16.55 -6.95 -3.62
C TYR A 337 -15.99 -8.30 -3.18
N ALA A 338 -16.84 -9.25 -2.73
CA ALA A 338 -16.40 -10.58 -2.32
C ALA A 338 -15.67 -11.31 -3.45
N ALA A 339 -16.20 -11.28 -4.67
CA ALA A 339 -15.55 -11.87 -5.83
C ALA A 339 -14.26 -11.12 -6.19
N GLY A 340 -14.29 -9.79 -6.21
CA GLY A 340 -13.13 -8.95 -6.54
C GLY A 340 -11.98 -9.11 -5.56
N ILE A 341 -12.25 -9.11 -4.24
CA ILE A 341 -11.20 -9.24 -3.22
C ILE A 341 -10.53 -10.61 -3.25
N VAL A 342 -11.27 -11.69 -3.57
CA VAL A 342 -10.69 -13.02 -3.76
C VAL A 342 -9.70 -13.02 -4.93
N ILE A 343 -10.03 -12.35 -6.03
CA ILE A 343 -9.12 -12.20 -7.18
C ILE A 343 -7.90 -11.37 -6.77
N VAL A 344 -8.07 -10.25 -6.06
CA VAL A 344 -6.95 -9.42 -5.57
C VAL A 344 -6.02 -10.24 -4.68
N ILE A 345 -6.56 -11.02 -3.72
CA ILE A 345 -5.77 -11.88 -2.85
C ILE A 345 -4.99 -12.91 -3.69
N GLY A 346 -5.63 -13.53 -4.68
CA GLY A 346 -4.99 -14.47 -5.60
C GLY A 346 -3.83 -13.82 -6.39
N LEU A 347 -4.04 -12.61 -6.91
CA LEU A 347 -3.01 -11.85 -7.64
C LEU A 347 -1.85 -11.43 -6.72
N VAL A 348 -2.15 -10.96 -5.51
CA VAL A 348 -1.14 -10.64 -4.49
C VAL A 348 -0.31 -11.88 -4.14
N PHE A 349 -0.96 -13.04 -4.00
CA PHE A 349 -0.26 -14.29 -3.74
C PHE A 349 0.64 -14.71 -4.91
N ALA A 350 0.13 -14.63 -6.13
CA ALA A 350 0.89 -14.96 -7.35
C ALA A 350 2.08 -14.01 -7.59
N SER A 351 1.98 -12.76 -7.12
CA SER A 351 3.02 -11.74 -7.29
C SER A 351 4.04 -11.72 -6.14
N ARG A 352 4.01 -12.66 -5.20
CA ARG A 352 4.89 -12.65 -4.01
C ARG A 352 6.38 -12.72 -4.33
N GLU A 353 6.76 -13.27 -5.46
CA GLU A 353 8.14 -13.37 -5.91
C GLU A 353 8.56 -12.21 -6.83
N ALA A 354 7.64 -11.32 -7.16
CA ALA A 354 7.96 -10.13 -7.93
C ALA A 354 8.70 -9.09 -7.05
N SER A 355 9.63 -8.36 -7.65
CA SER A 355 10.36 -7.28 -6.98
C SER A 355 9.41 -6.17 -6.50
N ALA A 356 8.39 -5.84 -7.28
CA ALA A 356 7.32 -4.91 -6.92
C ALA A 356 6.04 -5.71 -6.57
N ALA A 357 6.01 -6.31 -5.38
CA ALA A 357 4.84 -7.07 -4.94
C ALA A 357 3.80 -6.14 -4.30
N PRO A 358 2.53 -6.21 -4.72
CA PRO A 358 1.45 -5.51 -4.05
C PRO A 358 1.26 -6.07 -2.63
N VAL A 359 0.95 -5.20 -1.69
CA VAL A 359 0.67 -5.57 -0.30
C VAL A 359 -0.77 -5.20 0.02
N LEU A 360 -1.52 -6.15 0.56
CA LEU A 360 -2.92 -5.96 0.92
C LEU A 360 -3.09 -6.08 2.46
N PRO A 361 -2.85 -4.99 3.23
CA PRO A 361 -3.17 -4.99 4.65
C PRO A 361 -4.69 -5.14 4.87
N VAL A 362 -5.09 -5.69 6.01
CA VAL A 362 -6.50 -5.84 6.37
C VAL A 362 -7.25 -4.51 6.35
N SER A 363 -6.60 -3.44 6.82
CA SER A 363 -7.15 -2.08 6.78
C SER A 363 -7.48 -1.61 5.36
N LEU A 364 -6.60 -1.88 4.39
CA LEU A 364 -6.83 -1.56 2.99
C LEU A 364 -7.99 -2.39 2.41
N ALA A 365 -8.04 -3.69 2.70
CA ALA A 365 -9.13 -4.55 2.26
C ALA A 365 -10.48 -4.06 2.78
N LEU A 366 -10.58 -3.74 4.07
CA LEU A 366 -11.79 -3.18 4.66
C LEU A 366 -12.16 -1.81 4.06
N GLY A 367 -11.17 -0.95 3.85
CA GLY A 367 -11.35 0.36 3.20
C GLY A 367 -11.89 0.24 1.78
N LEU A 368 -11.37 -0.71 0.98
CA LEU A 368 -11.88 -1.02 -0.36
C LEU A 368 -13.33 -1.53 -0.33
N GLY A 369 -13.68 -2.35 0.66
CA GLY A 369 -15.06 -2.81 0.85
C GLY A 369 -16.03 -1.64 1.14
N ALA A 370 -15.64 -0.77 2.07
CA ALA A 370 -16.41 0.43 2.39
C ALA A 370 -16.52 1.36 1.18
N LEU A 371 -15.43 1.60 0.46
CA LEU A 371 -15.40 2.43 -0.75
C LEU A 371 -16.28 1.85 -1.86
N THR A 372 -16.24 0.53 -2.07
CA THR A 372 -17.11 -0.16 -3.04
C THR A 372 -18.59 0.01 -2.70
N LEU A 373 -18.93 -0.11 -1.42
CA LEU A 373 -20.31 0.10 -0.95
C LEU A 373 -20.76 1.55 -1.20
N VAL A 374 -19.94 2.54 -0.84
CA VAL A 374 -20.22 3.96 -1.07
C VAL A 374 -20.34 4.26 -2.56
N MET A 375 -19.45 3.72 -3.39
CA MET A 375 -19.50 3.84 -4.84
C MET A 375 -20.82 3.32 -5.41
N CYS A 376 -21.23 2.11 -5.04
CA CYS A 376 -22.46 1.50 -5.56
C CYS A 376 -23.72 2.23 -5.09
N ILE A 377 -23.78 2.63 -3.82
CA ILE A 377 -24.90 3.40 -3.27
C ILE A 377 -24.96 4.79 -3.92
N GLY A 378 -23.82 5.47 -4.08
CA GLY A 378 -23.74 6.76 -4.74
C GLY A 378 -24.21 6.69 -6.21
N ALA A 379 -23.77 5.67 -6.94
CA ALA A 379 -24.22 5.40 -8.30
C ALA A 379 -25.73 5.15 -8.39
N ALA A 380 -26.27 4.39 -7.42
CA ALA A 380 -27.72 4.14 -7.32
C ALA A 380 -28.52 5.45 -7.10
N VAL A 381 -28.06 6.29 -6.18
CA VAL A 381 -28.72 7.58 -5.90
C VAL A 381 -28.70 8.51 -7.11
N LEU A 382 -27.57 8.58 -7.84
CA LEU A 382 -27.47 9.35 -9.06
C LEU A 382 -28.43 8.84 -10.14
N SER A 383 -28.52 7.51 -10.32
CA SER A 383 -29.43 6.89 -11.29
C SER A 383 -30.89 7.17 -10.97
N ILE A 384 -31.31 7.06 -9.71
CA ILE A 384 -32.68 7.31 -9.28
C ILE A 384 -33.07 8.76 -9.50
N ARG A 385 -32.23 9.72 -9.15
CA ARG A 385 -32.52 11.16 -9.36
C ARG A 385 -32.81 11.47 -10.80
N LYS A 386 -32.10 10.87 -11.74
CA LYS A 386 -32.30 11.06 -13.18
C LYS A 386 -33.61 10.44 -13.68
N VAL A 387 -34.00 9.27 -13.15
CA VAL A 387 -35.25 8.57 -13.51
C VAL A 387 -36.48 9.27 -12.92
N MET A 388 -36.40 9.76 -11.68
CA MET A 388 -37.50 10.45 -11.02
C MET A 388 -37.77 11.86 -11.60
N ALA A 389 -36.83 12.42 -12.35
CA ALA A 389 -36.99 13.66 -13.10
C ALA A 389 -37.78 13.48 -14.43
N ILE A 390 -38.02 12.22 -14.86
CA ILE A 390 -38.82 11.90 -16.03
C ILE A 390 -40.29 11.89 -15.61
N ASP A 391 -41.12 12.68 -16.30
CA ASP A 391 -42.58 12.81 -16.04
C ASP A 391 -43.28 11.46 -16.26
N PRO A 392 -43.94 10.88 -15.23
CA PRO A 392 -44.65 9.60 -15.38
C PRO A 392 -45.79 9.62 -16.36
N VAL A 393 -46.33 10.79 -16.70
CA VAL A 393 -47.45 10.92 -17.65
C VAL A 393 -47.04 10.56 -19.09
N GLY A 394 -45.76 10.68 -19.46
CA GLY A 394 -45.22 10.29 -20.76
C GLY A 394 -45.10 8.78 -21.00
N VAL A 395 -45.19 7.94 -19.92
CA VAL A 395 -44.99 6.46 -20.01
C VAL A 395 -46.29 5.73 -20.38
N PHE A 396 -47.46 6.40 -20.27
CA PHE A 396 -48.78 5.82 -20.57
C PHE A 396 -49.39 6.32 -21.89
N ARG A 397 -48.59 6.97 -22.73
CA ARG A 397 -48.96 7.31 -24.10
C ARG A 397 -48.32 6.38 -25.12
#